data_65ee979c6a76e3df5647edb914b66233
#
_entry.id   65ee979c6a76e3df5647edb914b66233
#
_cell.length_a   1.000
_cell.length_b   1.000
_cell.length_c   1.000
_cell.angle_alpha   90.00
_cell.angle_beta   90.00
_cell.angle_gamma   90.00
#
_symmetry.space_group_name_H-M   'P 1'
#
loop_
_entity.id
_entity.type
_entity.pdbx_description
1 polymer ?
#
loop_
_entity_poly.entity_id
_entity_poly.type
_entity_poly.pdbx_seq_one_letter_code
_entity_poly.pdbx_strand_id
1 'polypeptide(L)'
;MAQSLNTNFLLLLMVLKYIFFSIHTSLILVCFFDIYFYPQITFLQFLSILSWYINNNNCILTQLEYYFFNETLIDFYNRLRGREVTHSFYVPKYHRYTIYSFFLIRLIYNDPHFRSALFNLYVLFF
;
A
#
# COMPACT_ATOMS: atom_id res chain seq x y z
N MET A 1 -35.41 20.61 2.62
CA MET A 1 -34.72 20.16 1.41
C MET A 1 -33.19 20.25 1.54
N ALA A 2 -32.64 21.39 1.95
CA ALA A 2 -31.16 21.52 2.09
C ALA A 2 -30.56 20.55 3.11
N GLN A 3 -31.25 20.30 4.23
CA GLN A 3 -30.77 19.35 5.25
C GLN A 3 -30.79 17.90 4.77
N SER A 4 -31.81 17.50 4.00
CA SER A 4 -31.86 16.14 3.46
C SER A 4 -30.80 15.90 2.39
N LEU A 5 -30.49 16.91 1.56
CA LEU A 5 -29.40 16.84 0.58
C LEU A 5 -28.04 16.73 1.28
N ASN A 6 -27.79 17.51 2.34
CA ASN A 6 -26.57 17.44 3.12
C ASN A 6 -26.41 16.08 3.81
N THR A 7 -27.52 15.54 4.35
CA THR A 7 -27.51 14.21 4.99
C THR A 7 -27.19 13.12 3.97
N ASN A 8 -27.79 13.15 2.79
CA ASN A 8 -27.52 12.19 1.72
C ASN A 8 -26.09 12.30 1.21
N PHE A 9 -25.56 13.52 1.10
CA PHE A 9 -24.18 13.75 0.70
C PHE A 9 -23.19 13.19 1.73
N LEU A 10 -23.44 13.41 3.03
CA LEU A 10 -22.61 12.89 4.11
C LEU A 10 -22.66 11.37 4.14
N LEU A 11 -23.83 10.76 3.93
CA LEU A 11 -23.95 9.31 3.85
C LEU A 11 -23.16 8.76 2.68
N LEU A 12 -23.24 9.41 1.50
CA LEU A 12 -22.46 9.02 0.33
C LEU A 12 -20.96 9.09 0.61
N LEU A 13 -20.48 10.16 1.25
CA LEU A 13 -19.08 10.28 1.64
C LEU A 13 -18.65 9.17 2.59
N MET A 14 -19.48 8.80 3.56
CA MET A 14 -19.18 7.70 4.47
C MET A 14 -19.05 6.37 3.74
N VAL A 15 -19.97 6.08 2.81
CA VAL A 15 -19.93 4.87 2.00
C VAL A 15 -18.65 4.83 1.15
N LEU A 16 -18.33 5.93 0.48
CA LEU A 16 -17.13 6.04 -0.33
C LEU A 16 -15.87 5.89 0.52
N LYS A 17 -15.85 6.45 1.72
CA LYS A 17 -14.75 6.33 2.68
C LYS A 17 -14.47 4.87 3.02
N TYR A 18 -15.49 4.10 3.37
CA TYR A 18 -15.32 2.70 3.72
C TYR A 18 -14.95 1.84 2.51
N ILE A 19 -15.48 2.14 1.33
CA ILE A 19 -15.08 1.47 0.09
C ILE A 19 -13.59 1.73 -0.19
N PHE A 20 -13.16 2.99 -0.08
CA PHE A 20 -11.77 3.35 -0.33
C PHE A 20 -10.83 2.67 0.69
N PHE A 21 -11.20 2.66 1.97
CA PHE A 21 -10.43 1.98 3.01
C PHE A 21 -10.35 0.48 2.76
N SER A 22 -11.42 -0.15 2.29
CA SER A 22 -11.44 -1.57 1.95
C SER A 22 -10.51 -1.88 0.78
N ILE A 23 -10.51 -1.06 -0.25
CA ILE A 23 -9.60 -1.20 -1.39
C ILE A 23 -8.15 -1.04 -0.94
N HIS A 24 -7.86 0.00 -0.15
CA HIS A 24 -6.51 0.26 0.34
C HIS A 24 -6.01 -0.91 1.23
N THR A 25 -6.84 -1.39 2.14
CA THR A 25 -6.53 -2.56 2.97
C THR A 25 -6.27 -3.79 2.11
N SER A 26 -7.10 -4.04 1.11
CA SER A 26 -6.94 -5.17 0.19
C SER A 26 -5.62 -5.10 -0.57
N LEU A 27 -5.25 -3.92 -1.05
CA LEU A 27 -3.97 -3.72 -1.75
C LEU A 27 -2.79 -4.02 -0.82
N ILE A 28 -2.84 -3.56 0.43
CA ILE A 28 -1.80 -3.85 1.42
C ILE A 28 -1.70 -5.36 1.66
N LEU A 29 -2.83 -6.02 1.92
CA LEU A 29 -2.85 -7.46 2.20
C LEU A 29 -2.34 -8.27 1.02
N VAL A 30 -2.75 -7.94 -0.19
CA VAL A 30 -2.32 -8.64 -1.40
C VAL A 30 -0.82 -8.46 -1.62
N CYS A 31 -0.30 -7.24 -1.45
CA CYS A 31 1.13 -6.97 -1.63
C CYS A 31 2.01 -7.69 -0.60
N PHE A 32 1.50 -7.93 0.63
CA PHE A 32 2.27 -8.61 1.67
C PHE A 32 2.10 -10.14 1.65
N PHE A 33 0.91 -10.64 1.30
CA PHE A 33 0.55 -12.04 1.54
C PHE A 33 0.29 -12.85 0.28
N ASP A 34 0.57 -12.33 -0.93
CA ASP A 34 0.43 -13.12 -2.15
C ASP A 34 1.51 -14.21 -2.21
N ILE A 35 1.09 -15.45 -2.01
CA ILE A 35 1.96 -16.62 -2.02
C ILE A 35 2.14 -17.23 -3.41
N TYR A 36 1.31 -16.84 -4.37
CA TYR A 36 1.32 -17.41 -5.72
C TYR A 36 2.24 -16.66 -6.69
N PHE A 37 2.82 -15.55 -6.28
CA PHE A 37 3.74 -14.74 -7.09
C PHE A 37 3.14 -14.29 -8.44
N TYR A 38 1.87 -13.85 -8.41
CA TYR A 38 1.23 -13.32 -9.62
C TYR A 38 2.00 -12.11 -10.18
N PRO A 39 2.25 -12.06 -11.51
CA PRO A 39 2.94 -10.92 -12.11
C PRO A 39 2.23 -9.58 -11.87
N GLN A 40 0.90 -9.58 -11.81
CA GLN A 40 0.10 -8.39 -11.53
C GLN A 40 0.42 -7.81 -10.15
N ILE A 41 0.64 -8.68 -9.16
CA ILE A 41 0.99 -8.24 -7.80
C ILE A 41 2.41 -7.70 -7.75
N THR A 42 3.33 -8.31 -8.48
CA THR A 42 4.69 -7.78 -8.62
C THR A 42 4.67 -6.38 -9.24
N PHE A 43 3.82 -6.17 -10.24
CA PHE A 43 3.64 -4.86 -10.86
C PHE A 43 3.06 -3.84 -9.87
N LEU A 44 2.08 -4.24 -9.05
CA LEU A 44 1.52 -3.39 -8.00
C LEU A 44 2.58 -2.99 -6.97
N GLN A 45 3.44 -3.93 -6.57
CA GLN A 45 4.55 -3.63 -5.67
C GLN A 45 5.52 -2.64 -6.28
N PHE A 46 5.84 -2.81 -7.57
CA PHE A 46 6.70 -1.87 -8.29
C PHE A 46 6.09 -0.47 -8.31
N LEU A 47 4.79 -0.36 -8.64
CA LEU A 47 4.10 0.93 -8.64
C LEU A 47 4.09 1.58 -7.25
N SER A 48 3.91 0.78 -6.21
CA SER A 48 3.94 1.28 -4.84
C SER A 48 5.32 1.84 -4.48
N ILE A 49 6.37 1.10 -4.80
CA ILE A 49 7.76 1.51 -4.55
C ILE A 49 8.08 2.81 -5.30
N LEU A 50 7.72 2.86 -6.58
CA LEU A 50 7.94 4.04 -7.41
C LEU A 50 7.18 5.25 -6.86
N SER A 51 5.94 5.05 -6.47
CA SER A 51 5.10 6.09 -5.85
C SER A 51 5.74 6.64 -4.58
N TRP A 52 6.22 5.78 -3.70
CA TRP A 52 6.90 6.20 -2.47
C TRP A 52 8.19 6.96 -2.76
N TYR A 53 8.96 6.50 -3.74
CA TYR A 53 10.20 7.17 -4.13
C TYR A 53 9.94 8.59 -4.65
N ILE A 54 8.95 8.75 -5.53
CA ILE A 54 8.59 10.07 -6.09
C ILE A 54 7.99 10.99 -5.04
N ASN A 55 7.24 10.45 -4.09
CA ASN A 55 6.46 11.20 -3.11
C ASN A 55 7.15 11.29 -1.74
N ASN A 56 8.47 11.22 -1.69
CA ASN A 56 9.28 11.37 -0.46
C ASN A 56 8.87 10.36 0.63
N ASN A 57 8.60 9.12 0.25
CA ASN A 57 8.18 8.03 1.13
C ASN A 57 6.82 8.25 1.81
N ASN A 58 5.98 9.10 1.25
CA ASN A 58 4.60 9.27 1.69
C ASN A 58 3.67 8.44 0.79
N CYS A 59 2.62 7.90 1.38
CA CYS A 59 1.63 7.12 0.65
C CYS A 59 0.63 8.04 -0.04
N ILE A 60 0.54 7.98 -1.36
CA ILE A 60 -0.40 8.79 -2.15
C ILE A 60 -1.84 8.46 -1.76
N LEU A 61 -2.16 7.18 -1.57
CA LEU A 61 -3.50 6.75 -1.18
C LEU A 61 -3.90 7.34 0.17
N THR A 62 -2.98 7.35 1.14
CA THR A 62 -3.20 7.96 2.45
C THR A 62 -3.44 9.47 2.33
N GLN A 63 -2.68 10.14 1.47
CA GLN A 63 -2.89 11.58 1.23
C GLN A 63 -4.25 11.86 0.60
N LEU A 64 -4.69 11.03 -0.36
CA LEU A 64 -6.02 11.14 -0.97
C LEU A 64 -7.13 10.87 0.04
N GLU A 65 -6.96 9.88 0.90
CA GLU A 65 -7.91 9.59 1.98
C GLU A 65 -8.09 10.81 2.89
N TYR A 66 -6.99 11.42 3.31
CA TYR A 66 -7.06 12.62 4.15
C TYR A 66 -7.72 13.79 3.42
N TYR A 67 -7.37 13.97 2.15
CA TYR A 67 -7.93 15.06 1.35
C TYR A 67 -9.45 14.95 1.20
N PHE A 68 -9.96 13.74 0.90
CA PHE A 68 -11.39 13.55 0.67
C PHE A 68 -12.20 13.34 1.95
N PHE A 69 -11.62 12.70 2.95
CA PHE A 69 -12.36 12.20 4.12
C PHE A 69 -11.87 12.75 5.46
N ASN A 70 -10.82 13.57 5.48
CA ASN A 70 -10.17 14.07 6.70
C ASN A 70 -9.71 12.97 7.67
N GLU A 71 -9.63 11.74 7.21
CA GLU A 71 -9.19 10.60 8.01
C GLU A 71 -8.48 9.61 7.11
N THR A 72 -7.30 9.14 7.53
CA THR A 72 -6.56 8.11 6.81
C THR A 72 -6.96 6.73 7.32
N LEU A 73 -6.61 5.69 6.56
CA LEU A 73 -6.83 4.30 6.98
C LEU A 73 -6.12 4.00 8.31
N ILE A 74 -4.90 4.49 8.47
CA ILE A 74 -4.12 4.29 9.70
C ILE A 74 -4.79 5.01 10.88
N ASP A 75 -5.29 6.23 10.66
CA ASP A 75 -6.03 6.97 11.68
C ASP A 75 -7.29 6.22 12.10
N PHE A 76 -8.01 5.64 11.14
CA PHE A 76 -9.19 4.82 11.41
C PHE A 76 -8.85 3.64 12.31
N TYR A 77 -7.78 2.89 11.98
CA TYR A 77 -7.34 1.76 12.82
C TYR A 77 -6.86 2.21 14.18
N ASN A 78 -6.14 3.32 14.27
CA ASN A 78 -5.68 3.87 15.55
C ASN A 78 -6.86 4.28 16.43
N ARG A 79 -7.88 4.89 15.85
CA ARG A 79 -9.10 5.26 16.58
C ARG A 79 -9.83 4.03 17.10
N LEU A 80 -9.95 2.97 16.28
CA LEU A 80 -10.59 1.72 16.70
C LEU A 80 -9.84 1.05 17.87
N ARG A 81 -8.51 1.19 17.90
CA ARG A 81 -7.68 0.62 18.97
C ARG A 81 -7.49 1.56 20.16
N GLY A 82 -8.13 2.72 20.16
CA GLY A 82 -7.97 3.70 21.22
C GLY A 82 -6.63 4.39 21.24
N ARG A 83 -5.88 4.35 20.15
CA ARG A 83 -4.59 5.03 20.04
C ARG A 83 -4.77 6.45 19.52
N GLU A 84 -3.75 7.28 19.78
CA GLU A 84 -3.73 8.66 19.31
C GLU A 84 -3.66 8.73 17.78
N VAL A 85 -4.42 9.67 17.20
CA VAL A 85 -4.47 9.91 15.76
C VAL A 85 -3.40 10.94 15.39
N THR A 86 -2.47 10.58 14.49
CA THR A 86 -1.32 11.41 14.15
C THR A 86 -1.39 12.05 12.76
N HIS A 87 -2.33 11.64 11.91
CA HIS A 87 -2.48 12.10 10.51
C HIS A 87 -1.18 12.02 9.70
N SER A 88 -0.38 10.99 9.93
CA SER A 88 0.87 10.80 9.21
C SER A 88 0.62 10.12 7.85
N PHE A 89 1.28 10.62 6.80
CA PHE A 89 1.26 10.03 5.46
C PHE A 89 2.52 9.21 5.18
N TYR A 90 3.49 9.26 6.06
CA TYR A 90 4.78 8.60 5.89
C TYR A 90 4.62 7.09 5.99
N VAL A 91 5.17 6.39 4.99
CA VAL A 91 5.20 4.92 5.02
C VAL A 91 6.31 4.48 5.94
N PRO A 92 6.03 3.69 6.99
CA PRO A 92 7.05 3.26 7.94
C PRO A 92 8.21 2.53 7.26
N LYS A 93 9.40 2.71 7.77
CA LYS A 93 10.63 2.13 7.23
C LYS A 93 10.55 0.61 7.12
N TYR A 94 9.99 -0.06 8.12
CA TYR A 94 9.82 -1.51 8.11
C TYR A 94 8.87 -1.96 7.00
N HIS A 95 7.79 -1.24 6.80
CA HIS A 95 6.83 -1.51 5.74
C HIS A 95 7.50 -1.40 4.37
N ARG A 96 8.25 -0.32 4.13
CA ARG A 96 8.95 -0.10 2.86
C ARG A 96 9.98 -1.20 2.58
N TYR A 97 10.81 -1.53 3.55
CA TYR A 97 11.85 -2.54 3.38
C TYR A 97 11.26 -3.94 3.19
N THR A 98 10.16 -4.25 3.85
CA THR A 98 9.45 -5.53 3.65
C THR A 98 8.96 -5.63 2.21
N ILE A 99 8.34 -4.60 1.67
CA ILE A 99 7.88 -4.59 0.28
C ILE A 99 9.05 -4.63 -0.70
N TYR A 100 10.13 -3.91 -0.44
CA TYR A 100 11.34 -3.97 -1.28
C TYR A 100 11.89 -5.39 -1.34
N SER A 101 11.96 -6.07 -0.21
CA SER A 101 12.45 -7.44 -0.12
C SER A 101 11.54 -8.41 -0.87
N PHE A 102 10.24 -8.29 -0.70
CA PHE A 102 9.26 -9.13 -1.40
C PHE A 102 9.30 -8.90 -2.91
N PHE A 103 9.42 -7.65 -3.32
CA PHE A 103 9.54 -7.30 -4.74
C PHE A 103 10.80 -7.93 -5.34
N LEU A 104 11.93 -7.84 -4.67
CA LEU A 104 13.18 -8.43 -5.12
C LEU A 104 13.09 -9.95 -5.24
N ILE A 105 12.50 -10.62 -4.24
CA ILE A 105 12.29 -12.06 -4.27
C ILE A 105 11.41 -12.46 -5.46
N ARG A 106 10.37 -11.69 -5.76
CA ARG A 106 9.48 -11.95 -6.90
C ARG A 106 10.18 -11.77 -8.23
N LEU A 107 11.03 -10.74 -8.36
CA LEU A 107 11.83 -10.55 -9.56
C LEU A 107 12.77 -11.74 -9.79
N ILE A 108 13.43 -12.20 -8.74
CA ILE A 108 14.31 -13.37 -8.81
C ILE A 108 13.53 -14.62 -9.23
N TYR A 109 12.36 -14.82 -8.67
CA TYR A 109 11.53 -15.99 -8.95
C TYR A 109 10.96 -15.99 -10.37
N ASN A 110 10.49 -14.81 -10.85
CA ASN A 110 9.76 -14.71 -12.11
C ASN A 110 10.66 -14.46 -13.33
N ASP A 111 11.92 -14.02 -13.12
CA ASP A 111 12.85 -13.75 -14.21
C ASP A 111 13.94 -14.84 -14.28
N PRO A 112 13.89 -15.75 -15.29
CA PRO A 112 14.91 -16.79 -15.43
C PRO A 112 16.31 -16.24 -15.63
N HIS A 113 16.45 -15.13 -16.36
CA HIS A 113 17.77 -14.51 -16.61
C HIS A 113 18.35 -13.93 -15.32
N PHE A 114 17.54 -13.30 -14.51
CA PHE A 114 17.96 -12.75 -13.24
C PHE A 114 18.37 -13.86 -12.26
N ARG A 115 17.60 -14.95 -12.20
CA ARG A 115 17.95 -16.13 -11.41
C ARG A 115 19.27 -16.74 -11.85
N SER A 116 19.49 -16.88 -13.15
CA SER A 116 20.73 -17.43 -13.70
C SER A 116 21.92 -16.55 -13.36
N ALA A 117 21.77 -15.23 -13.46
CA ALA A 117 22.81 -14.27 -13.10
C ALA A 117 23.17 -14.36 -11.61
N LEU A 118 22.19 -14.44 -10.73
CA LEU A 118 22.40 -14.60 -9.29
C LEU A 118 23.07 -15.93 -8.97
N PHE A 119 22.63 -17.02 -9.61
CA PHE A 119 23.24 -18.33 -9.42
C PHE A 119 24.70 -18.31 -9.85
N ASN A 120 25.00 -17.71 -10.99
CA ASN A 120 26.38 -17.58 -11.47
C ASN A 120 27.24 -16.76 -10.51
N LEU A 121 26.71 -15.66 -9.97
CA LEU A 121 27.41 -14.88 -8.94
C LEU A 121 27.67 -15.71 -7.68
N TYR A 122 26.67 -16.48 -7.25
CA TYR A 122 26.83 -17.34 -6.08
C TYR A 122 27.96 -18.37 -6.30
N VAL A 123 27.95 -19.05 -7.44
CA VAL A 123 28.99 -20.03 -7.79
C VAL A 123 30.36 -19.37 -7.88
N LEU A 124 30.44 -18.14 -8.39
CA LEU A 124 31.71 -17.43 -8.55
C LEU A 124 32.32 -17.05 -7.20
N PHE A 125 31.53 -16.68 -6.21
CA PHE A 125 32.01 -16.20 -4.91
C PHE A 125 31.99 -17.26 -3.80
N PHE A 126 31.27 -18.36 -4.00
CA PHE A 126 31.14 -19.41 -3.00
C PHE A 126 31.42 -20.79 -3.59
#